data_69cca2f8155d0fe860e2e88df4c9a29c
#
_entry.id   69cca2f8155d0fe860e2e88df4c9a29c
#
_cell.length_a   1.000
_cell.length_b   1.000
_cell.length_c   1.000
_cell.angle_alpha   90.00
_cell.angle_beta   90.00
_cell.angle_gamma   90.00
#
_symmetry.space_group_name_H-M   'P 1'
#
loop_
_entity.id
_entity.type
_entity.pdbx_description
1 polymer ?
#
loop_
_entity_poly.entity_id
_entity_poly.type
_entity_poly.pdbx_seq_one_letter_code
_entity_poly.pdbx_strand_id
1 'polypeptide(L)'
;KKLGRMTLCTVKDDLHDIGKNIVKAMLEAGGFEVIDLGIDVPPEKVVEVAKQENIKIIALSGVLTLALDSMKNTINAFADAGMRDDVKIIIGGNPVSEEACKALGADEWAYSPQKTVQVCANWASAA
;
A
#
# COMPACT_ATOMS: atom_id res chain seq x y z
N LYS A 1 13.45 12.67 -12.03
CA LYS A 1 12.30 12.19 -12.80
C LYS A 1 11.16 11.80 -11.86
N LYS A 2 9.98 12.31 -12.12
CA LYS A 2 8.82 12.06 -11.29
C LYS A 2 8.00 10.91 -11.86
N LEU A 3 7.64 9.95 -10.99
CA LEU A 3 6.83 8.80 -11.38
C LEU A 3 5.36 8.96 -11.04
N GLY A 4 5.01 9.97 -10.23
CA GLY A 4 3.63 10.21 -9.85
C GLY A 4 3.41 10.17 -8.35
N ARG A 5 2.14 10.09 -7.95
CA ARG A 5 1.74 10.13 -6.55
C ARG A 5 1.19 8.77 -6.11
N MET A 6 1.43 8.44 -4.85
CA MET A 6 0.90 7.21 -4.27
C MET A 6 0.67 7.39 -2.78
N THR A 7 -0.15 6.53 -2.19
CA THR A 7 -0.35 6.52 -0.74
C THR A 7 0.38 5.35 -0.10
N LEU A 8 0.76 5.56 1.16
CA LEU A 8 1.45 4.56 1.97
C LEU A 8 0.93 4.67 3.40
N CYS A 9 0.67 3.56 4.03
CA CYS A 9 0.27 3.56 5.44
C CYS A 9 0.61 2.24 6.12
N THR A 10 0.63 2.27 7.46
CA THR A 10 0.55 1.06 8.26
C THR A 10 -0.93 0.85 8.58
N VAL A 11 -1.43 -0.36 8.36
CA VAL A 11 -2.85 -0.65 8.45
C VAL A 11 -3.37 -0.60 9.88
N LYS A 12 -4.69 -0.59 10.00
CA LYS A 12 -5.37 -0.50 11.29
C LYS A 12 -4.87 -1.58 12.26
N ASP A 13 -4.74 -1.19 13.52
CA ASP A 13 -4.29 -2.01 14.64
C ASP A 13 -2.82 -2.39 14.60
N ASP A 14 -2.05 -1.78 13.70
CA ASP A 14 -0.60 -1.96 13.63
C ASP A 14 0.06 -0.59 13.81
N LEU A 15 1.02 -0.49 14.74
CA LEU A 15 1.66 0.76 15.10
C LEU A 15 3.11 0.85 14.63
N HIS A 16 3.56 -0.12 13.83
CA HIS A 16 4.96 -0.17 13.40
C HIS A 16 5.20 0.79 12.25
N ASP A 17 6.13 1.72 12.41
CA ASP A 17 6.39 2.74 11.39
C ASP A 17 7.81 2.73 10.83
N ILE A 18 8.75 2.02 11.45
CA ILE A 18 10.15 2.03 10.97
C ILE A 18 10.23 1.50 9.54
N GLY A 19 9.65 0.32 9.29
CA GLY A 19 9.66 -0.26 7.95
C GLY A 19 8.91 0.60 6.95
N LYS A 20 7.77 1.15 7.36
CA LYS A 20 6.99 2.04 6.52
C LYS A 20 7.80 3.28 6.13
N ASN A 21 8.51 3.86 7.09
CA ASN A 21 9.29 5.07 6.83
C ASN A 21 10.49 4.79 5.91
N ILE A 22 11.10 3.61 6.00
CA ILE A 22 12.15 3.21 5.08
C ILE A 22 11.61 3.10 3.66
N VAL A 23 10.46 2.46 3.50
CA VAL A 23 9.80 2.34 2.19
C VAL A 23 9.47 3.72 1.64
N LYS A 24 8.94 4.61 2.48
CA LYS A 24 8.63 5.99 2.06
C LYS A 24 9.86 6.69 1.51
N ALA A 25 10.96 6.63 2.25
CA ALA A 25 12.21 7.29 1.83
C ALA A 25 12.69 6.75 0.50
N MET A 26 12.62 5.44 0.31
CA MET A 26 13.08 4.82 -0.94
C MET A 26 12.14 5.13 -2.11
N LEU A 27 10.84 5.16 -1.89
CA LEU A 27 9.89 5.54 -2.93
C LEU A 27 10.11 6.99 -3.36
N GLU A 28 10.34 7.88 -2.40
CA GLU A 28 10.60 9.29 -2.69
C GLU A 28 11.91 9.46 -3.47
N ALA A 29 12.95 8.73 -3.06
CA ALA A 29 14.21 8.73 -3.78
C ALA A 29 14.04 8.20 -5.21
N GLY A 30 13.09 7.30 -5.42
CA GLY A 30 12.80 6.71 -6.73
C GLY A 30 11.92 7.58 -7.62
N GLY A 31 11.42 8.71 -7.12
CA GLY A 31 10.66 9.65 -7.94
C GLY A 31 9.18 9.76 -7.61
N PHE A 32 8.70 9.08 -6.57
CA PHE A 32 7.29 9.20 -6.17
C PHE A 32 7.08 10.36 -5.20
N GLU A 33 5.93 10.99 -5.30
CA GLU A 33 5.40 11.83 -4.25
C GLU A 33 4.52 10.93 -3.38
N VAL A 34 4.95 10.67 -2.15
CA VAL A 34 4.28 9.72 -1.26
C VAL A 34 3.40 10.48 -0.27
N ILE A 35 2.12 10.16 -0.27
CA ILE A 35 1.18 10.64 0.74
C ILE A 35 1.17 9.59 1.85
N ASP A 36 1.87 9.90 2.94
CA ASP A 36 1.99 9.00 4.09
C ASP A 36 0.83 9.26 5.05
N LEU A 37 -0.06 8.29 5.16
CA LEU A 37 -1.23 8.41 6.03
C LEU A 37 -0.92 8.08 7.49
N GLY A 38 0.27 7.55 7.76
CA GLY A 38 0.69 7.25 9.13
C GLY A 38 0.50 5.78 9.50
N ILE A 39 0.24 5.55 10.78
CA ILE A 39 0.06 4.22 11.35
C ILE A 39 -1.37 4.04 11.83
N ASP A 40 -1.77 2.79 12.05
CA ASP A 40 -3.12 2.47 12.57
C ASP A 40 -4.21 3.15 11.74
N VAL A 41 -4.10 3.04 10.41
CA VAL A 41 -4.98 3.79 9.50
C VAL A 41 -6.20 2.94 9.15
N PRO A 42 -7.41 3.43 9.42
CA PRO A 42 -8.62 2.67 9.10
C PRO A 42 -8.84 2.57 7.59
N PRO A 43 -9.48 1.49 7.12
CA PRO A 43 -9.71 1.29 5.69
C PRO A 43 -10.41 2.46 5.00
N GLU A 44 -11.38 3.07 5.65
CA GLU A 44 -12.17 4.17 5.10
C GLU A 44 -11.30 5.39 4.80
N LYS A 45 -10.28 5.61 5.63
CA LYS A 45 -9.35 6.74 5.43
C LYS A 45 -8.51 6.53 4.19
N VAL A 46 -8.05 5.31 3.97
CA VAL A 46 -7.23 5.00 2.78
C VAL A 46 -8.05 5.22 1.52
N VAL A 47 -9.28 4.73 1.50
CA VAL A 47 -10.19 4.90 0.35
C VAL A 47 -10.51 6.37 0.13
N GLU A 48 -10.80 7.10 1.20
CA GLU A 48 -11.15 8.52 1.12
C GLU A 48 -10.04 9.33 0.48
N VAL A 49 -8.79 9.15 0.94
CA VAL A 49 -7.65 9.89 0.41
C VAL A 49 -7.40 9.51 -1.05
N ALA A 50 -7.47 8.22 -1.38
CA ALA A 50 -7.27 7.77 -2.75
C ALA A 50 -8.30 8.40 -3.70
N LYS A 51 -9.53 8.52 -3.24
CA LYS A 51 -10.60 9.13 -4.03
C LYS A 51 -10.40 10.63 -4.18
N GLN A 52 -10.13 11.33 -3.08
CA GLN A 52 -9.96 12.79 -3.08
C GLN A 52 -8.74 13.23 -3.89
N GLU A 53 -7.64 12.48 -3.78
CA GLU A 53 -6.37 12.82 -4.41
C GLU A 53 -6.15 12.12 -5.74
N ASN A 54 -7.12 11.32 -6.18
CA ASN A 54 -7.04 10.54 -7.43
C ASN A 54 -5.81 9.65 -7.47
N ILE A 55 -5.59 8.89 -6.40
CA ILE A 55 -4.43 8.01 -6.25
C ILE A 55 -4.73 6.63 -6.87
N LYS A 56 -3.76 6.11 -7.62
CA LYS A 56 -3.88 4.82 -8.31
C LYS A 56 -3.00 3.72 -7.71
N ILE A 57 -2.01 4.08 -6.90
CA ILE A 57 -1.08 3.11 -6.30
C ILE A 57 -1.15 3.23 -4.79
N ILE A 58 -1.43 2.12 -4.12
CA ILE A 58 -1.64 2.04 -2.68
C ILE A 58 -0.67 1.03 -2.10
N ALA A 59 0.14 1.43 -1.13
CA ALA A 59 1.04 0.53 -0.41
C ALA A 59 0.56 0.37 1.04
N LEU A 60 0.33 -0.86 1.45
CA LEU A 60 -0.13 -1.20 2.80
C LEU A 60 0.98 -1.95 3.52
N SER A 61 1.32 -1.51 4.72
CA SER A 61 2.39 -2.08 5.53
C SER A 61 1.83 -2.66 6.83
N GLY A 62 2.44 -3.73 7.32
CA GLY A 62 2.12 -4.30 8.61
C GLY A 62 3.19 -5.28 9.07
N VAL A 63 3.32 -5.44 10.38
CA VAL A 63 4.32 -6.34 10.99
C VAL A 63 3.64 -7.50 11.70
N LEU A 64 2.49 -7.25 12.31
CA LEU A 64 1.75 -8.26 13.06
C LEU A 64 0.95 -9.18 12.13
N THR A 65 0.76 -10.42 12.54
CA THR A 65 -0.08 -11.35 11.77
C THR A 65 -1.49 -10.80 11.58
N LEU A 66 -2.04 -10.16 12.61
CA LEU A 66 -3.37 -9.55 12.52
C LEU A 66 -3.46 -8.43 11.47
N ALA A 67 -2.32 -7.88 11.04
CA ALA A 67 -2.30 -6.87 9.99
C ALA A 67 -2.85 -7.43 8.67
N LEU A 68 -2.76 -8.73 8.44
CA LEU A 68 -3.33 -9.34 7.24
C LEU A 68 -4.85 -9.12 7.17
N ASP A 69 -5.55 -9.25 8.30
CA ASP A 69 -6.98 -8.99 8.33
C ASP A 69 -7.29 -7.53 8.02
N SER A 70 -6.48 -6.61 8.56
CA SER A 70 -6.67 -5.19 8.29
C SER A 70 -6.35 -4.83 6.84
N MET A 71 -5.36 -5.49 6.25
CA MET A 71 -5.07 -5.35 4.82
C MET A 71 -6.25 -5.81 3.99
N LYS A 72 -6.84 -6.96 4.34
CA LYS A 72 -8.01 -7.48 3.64
C LYS A 72 -9.18 -6.52 3.75
N ASN A 73 -9.41 -5.98 4.95
CA ASN A 73 -10.50 -5.02 5.16
C ASN A 73 -10.30 -3.77 4.32
N THR A 74 -9.06 -3.31 4.17
CA THR A 74 -8.75 -2.15 3.34
C THR A 74 -9.01 -2.45 1.87
N ILE A 75 -8.57 -3.60 1.39
CA ILE A 75 -8.80 -4.02 0.00
C ILE A 75 -10.31 -4.14 -0.27
N ASN A 76 -11.04 -4.74 0.66
CA ASN A 76 -12.50 -4.87 0.54
C ASN A 76 -13.19 -3.51 0.54
N ALA A 77 -12.66 -2.53 1.29
CA ALA A 77 -13.22 -1.19 1.30
C ALA A 77 -13.12 -0.52 -0.07
N PHE A 78 -12.02 -0.77 -0.80
CA PHE A 78 -11.90 -0.29 -2.19
C PHE A 78 -12.94 -0.95 -3.08
N ALA A 79 -13.16 -2.25 -2.91
CA ALA A 79 -14.17 -2.98 -3.69
C ALA A 79 -15.58 -2.44 -3.39
N ASP A 80 -15.88 -2.22 -2.11
CA ASP A 80 -17.18 -1.68 -1.71
C ASP A 80 -17.43 -0.28 -2.25
N ALA A 81 -16.38 0.50 -2.43
CA ALA A 81 -16.45 1.84 -3.00
C ALA A 81 -16.50 1.85 -4.53
N GLY A 82 -16.44 0.67 -5.17
CA GLY A 82 -16.41 0.56 -6.62
C GLY A 82 -15.09 0.98 -7.24
N MET A 83 -14.01 1.00 -6.45
CA MET A 83 -12.70 1.51 -6.89
C MET A 83 -11.63 0.43 -7.04
N ARG A 84 -11.98 -0.85 -6.76
CA ARG A 84 -10.94 -1.89 -6.71
C ARG A 84 -10.14 -2.01 -8.00
N ASP A 85 -10.80 -1.92 -9.14
CA ASP A 85 -10.14 -2.05 -10.44
C ASP A 85 -9.44 -0.76 -10.88
N ASP A 86 -9.67 0.33 -10.17
CA ASP A 86 -9.05 1.62 -10.48
C ASP A 86 -7.69 1.81 -9.80
N VAL A 87 -7.33 0.90 -8.90
CA VAL A 87 -6.10 1.02 -8.11
C VAL A 87 -5.27 -0.25 -8.18
N LYS A 88 -3.96 -0.10 -7.92
CA LYS A 88 -3.04 -1.20 -7.70
C LYS A 88 -2.64 -1.18 -6.23
N ILE A 89 -2.72 -2.33 -5.57
CA ILE A 89 -2.45 -2.44 -4.13
C ILE A 89 -1.30 -3.41 -3.90
N ILE A 90 -0.26 -2.95 -3.21
CA ILE A 90 0.85 -3.80 -2.77
C ILE A 90 0.82 -3.92 -1.25
N ILE A 91 1.03 -5.12 -0.74
CA ILE A 91 1.16 -5.37 0.70
C ILE A 91 2.60 -5.68 1.03
N GLY A 92 3.06 -5.19 2.18
CA GLY A 92 4.45 -5.38 2.61
C GLY A 92 4.57 -5.59 4.10
N GLY A 93 5.72 -6.15 4.51
CA GLY A 93 6.03 -6.41 5.90
C GLY A 93 6.19 -7.89 6.21
N ASN A 94 6.44 -8.20 7.48
CA ASN A 94 6.78 -9.56 7.90
C ASN A 94 5.71 -10.63 7.61
N PRO A 95 4.39 -10.36 7.74
CA PRO A 95 3.41 -11.41 7.58
C PRO A 95 3.01 -11.71 6.14
N VAL A 96 3.51 -10.94 5.16
CA VAL A 96 3.07 -11.11 3.77
C VAL A 96 3.75 -12.29 3.10
N SER A 97 3.08 -12.82 2.09
CA SER A 97 3.56 -13.92 1.25
C SER A 97 2.76 -13.91 -0.04
N GLU A 98 3.18 -14.74 -1.00
CA GLU A 98 2.39 -14.90 -2.22
C GLU A 98 1.00 -15.46 -1.90
N GLU A 99 0.93 -16.41 -0.98
CA GLU A 99 -0.35 -16.98 -0.57
C GLU A 99 -1.26 -15.93 0.06
N ALA A 100 -0.71 -15.11 0.97
CA ALA A 100 -1.48 -14.04 1.59
C ALA A 100 -1.94 -13.02 0.54
N CYS A 101 -1.07 -12.67 -0.40
CA CYS A 101 -1.40 -11.74 -1.47
C CYS A 101 -2.63 -12.22 -2.24
N LYS A 102 -2.64 -13.48 -2.62
CA LYS A 102 -3.77 -14.07 -3.36
C LYS A 102 -5.02 -14.15 -2.51
N ALA A 103 -4.87 -14.56 -1.26
CA ALA A 103 -6.01 -14.71 -0.35
C ALA A 103 -6.67 -13.36 -0.04
N LEU A 104 -5.89 -12.30 0.06
CA LEU A 104 -6.41 -10.97 0.38
C LEU A 104 -6.93 -10.23 -0.86
N GLY A 105 -6.54 -10.65 -2.04
CA GLY A 105 -6.90 -9.95 -3.28
C GLY A 105 -6.02 -8.76 -3.58
N ALA A 106 -4.79 -8.72 -3.06
CA ALA A 106 -3.82 -7.69 -3.39
C ALA A 106 -3.23 -7.95 -4.78
N ASP A 107 -2.67 -6.93 -5.40
CA ASP A 107 -2.04 -7.07 -6.71
C ASP A 107 -0.61 -7.58 -6.62
N GLU A 108 0.11 -7.20 -5.54
CA GLU A 108 1.50 -7.61 -5.35
C GLU A 108 1.86 -7.63 -3.86
N TRP A 109 3.00 -8.22 -3.56
CA TRP A 109 3.52 -8.31 -2.21
C TRP A 109 5.04 -8.17 -2.23
N ALA A 110 5.63 -7.71 -1.12
CA ALA A 110 7.06 -7.56 -1.02
C ALA A 110 7.54 -7.63 0.44
N TYR A 111 8.61 -8.36 0.68
CA TYR A 111 9.30 -8.31 1.98
C TYR A 111 10.22 -7.11 2.07
N SER A 112 10.82 -6.70 0.96
CA SER A 112 11.86 -5.67 0.98
C SER A 112 11.38 -4.36 0.40
N PRO A 113 11.91 -3.23 0.93
CA PRO A 113 11.61 -1.93 0.35
C PRO A 113 12.01 -1.82 -1.12
N GLN A 114 13.13 -2.47 -1.49
CA GLN A 114 13.62 -2.44 -2.87
C GLN A 114 12.59 -3.03 -3.84
N LYS A 115 12.00 -4.17 -3.47
CA LYS A 115 10.99 -4.79 -4.33
C LYS A 115 9.74 -3.91 -4.42
N THR A 116 9.35 -3.29 -3.31
CA THR A 116 8.20 -2.38 -3.33
C THR A 116 8.42 -1.23 -4.32
N VAL A 117 9.59 -0.62 -4.29
CA VAL A 117 9.93 0.46 -5.23
C VAL A 117 9.88 -0.03 -6.66
N GLN A 118 10.46 -1.21 -6.92
CA GLN A 118 10.48 -1.78 -8.26
C GLN A 118 9.07 -2.03 -8.81
N VAL A 119 8.21 -2.63 -8.00
CA VAL A 119 6.83 -2.93 -8.39
C VAL A 119 6.07 -1.63 -8.67
N CYS A 120 6.17 -0.66 -7.77
CA CYS A 120 5.46 0.60 -7.93
C CYS A 120 5.95 1.37 -9.16
N ALA A 121 7.26 1.36 -9.42
CA ALA A 121 7.82 2.01 -10.59
C ALA A 121 7.32 1.34 -11.88
N ASN A 122 7.21 0.00 -11.88
CA ASN A 122 6.68 -0.72 -13.02
C ASN A 122 5.21 -0.34 -13.28
N TRP A 123 4.42 -0.24 -12.22
CA TRP A 123 3.03 0.17 -12.37
C TRP A 123 2.91 1.60 -12.92
N ALA A 124 3.72 2.50 -12.43
CA ALA A 124 3.70 3.89 -12.89
C ALA A 124 4.09 3.99 -14.37
N SER A 125 5.05 3.18 -14.81
CA SER A 125 5.50 3.18 -16.20
C SER A 125 4.50 2.54 -17.16
N ALA A 126 3.67 1.63 -16.65
CA ALA A 126 2.68 0.93 -17.45
C ALA A 126 1.39 1.74 -17.65
N ALA A 127 1.21 2.80 -16.89
CA ALA A 127 -0.01 3.60 -16.91
C ALA A 127 -0.11 4.48 -18.17
#